data_989623a705e01ce2a111fbad60a394ce
#
_entry.id   989623a705e01ce2a111fbad60a394ce
#
_cell.length_a   1.000
_cell.length_b   1.000
_cell.length_c   1.000
_cell.angle_alpha   90.00
_cell.angle_beta   90.00
_cell.angle_gamma   90.00
#
_symmetry.space_group_name_H-M   'P 1'
#
loop_
_entity.id
_entity.type
_entity.pdbx_description
1 polymer ?
#
loop_
_entity_poly.entity_id
_entity_poly.type
_entity_poly.pdbx_seq_one_letter_code
_entity_poly.pdbx_strand_id
1 'polypeptide(L)'
;MGSASFARQALTVVLALACVTLCAGSQGDFSNSLHFVRKAPKGHLPATHTRLARHPSAGPSAPEQIHISLAGPGAVAVNWVTPGPETSSSHSILHRLSRHLPIQLRHARLGRRLCPGTSIVQYGLESGVYTSQARGAVPTCYSVGDYDSGVLHEVVIGLDGPLPASTEIFYRVSGSGAGVWSEEYAFTTPPPVGPASLPYRLGVIGDLGQTEDSLETLEHMVASGPASVMLVGDLSYADGDHERWDTWNRMVSPLTSRSVWMFTEGNHERERASGVPSWLAYTSRFHLPHAASGSGSPLYYSYDLAGAHVVMLGSYTDHGADSDQAEWLAADLAAVDRARTPWLLVNMHAPFYSSNLNHLGEAEAMRVSMETLLRQHAVDVVFAGHVHAYERSYHVYDGAPDPCAPIYINIGDGGNREGPDTHWLPRPDWSAWREPSFGHGTLDLLNSTHAQWRWVRNKDSVTAVDAADAVTLVRSECHMDRGAVDRAAAAA
;
A
#
# COMPACT_ATOMS: atom_id res chain seq x y z
N MET A 1 -20.86 24.71 25.53
CA MET A 1 -21.51 23.52 24.95
C MET A 1 -20.53 22.36 24.71
N GLY A 2 -19.24 22.52 25.01
CA GLY A 2 -18.19 21.50 24.75
C GLY A 2 -17.99 20.41 25.81
N SER A 3 -18.57 20.54 27.04
CA SER A 3 -18.29 19.59 28.11
C SER A 3 -19.18 18.34 28.14
N ALA A 4 -20.33 18.38 27.47
CA ALA A 4 -21.27 17.25 27.43
C ALA A 4 -20.89 16.18 26.38
N SER A 5 -20.16 16.56 25.32
CA SER A 5 -19.68 15.66 24.29
C SER A 5 -18.51 14.80 24.78
N PHE A 6 -17.56 15.40 25.49
CA PHE A 6 -16.42 14.71 26.07
C PHE A 6 -16.83 13.66 27.11
N ALA A 7 -17.84 13.99 27.92
CA ALA A 7 -18.35 13.06 28.94
C ALA A 7 -19.10 11.88 28.34
N ARG A 8 -19.74 12.01 27.18
CA ARG A 8 -20.37 10.88 26.45
C ARG A 8 -19.34 9.97 25.81
N GLN A 9 -18.28 10.51 25.20
CA GLN A 9 -17.21 9.72 24.61
C GLN A 9 -16.43 8.94 25.67
N ALA A 10 -16.09 9.55 26.80
CA ALA A 10 -15.45 8.87 27.90
C ALA A 10 -16.34 7.78 28.54
N LEU A 11 -17.66 7.98 28.56
CA LEU A 11 -18.60 7.00 29.09
C LEU A 11 -18.78 5.82 28.15
N THR A 12 -18.72 6.02 26.83
CA THR A 12 -18.80 4.95 25.82
C THR A 12 -17.54 4.07 25.86
N VAL A 13 -16.36 4.66 26.02
CA VAL A 13 -15.10 3.92 26.15
C VAL A 13 -15.05 3.17 27.50
N VAL A 14 -15.54 3.75 28.58
CA VAL A 14 -15.58 3.10 29.90
C VAL A 14 -16.64 1.98 29.94
N LEU A 15 -17.76 2.13 29.25
CA LEU A 15 -18.76 1.05 29.12
C LEU A 15 -18.26 -0.06 28.20
N ALA A 16 -17.48 0.22 27.16
CA ALA A 16 -16.82 -0.80 26.35
C ALA A 16 -15.77 -1.57 27.16
N LEU A 17 -14.96 -0.88 27.96
CA LEU A 17 -13.99 -1.51 28.88
C LEU A 17 -14.67 -2.30 30.02
N ALA A 18 -15.81 -1.86 30.53
CA ALA A 18 -16.56 -2.60 31.57
C ALA A 18 -17.25 -3.85 31.01
N CYS A 19 -17.69 -3.85 29.74
CA CYS A 19 -18.17 -5.07 29.06
C CYS A 19 -17.06 -6.11 28.84
N VAL A 20 -15.82 -5.66 28.58
CA VAL A 20 -14.67 -6.57 28.38
C VAL A 20 -14.35 -7.40 29.63
N THR A 21 -14.57 -6.83 30.83
CA THR A 21 -14.33 -7.56 32.11
C THR A 21 -15.45 -8.54 32.47
N LEU A 22 -16.62 -8.45 31.88
CA LEU A 22 -17.77 -9.32 32.17
C LEU A 22 -18.00 -10.42 31.12
N CYS A 23 -17.33 -10.37 29.95
CA CYS A 23 -17.49 -11.34 28.85
C CYS A 23 -16.32 -12.31 28.70
N ALA A 24 -15.48 -12.51 29.70
CA ALA A 24 -14.40 -13.50 29.67
C ALA A 24 -14.91 -14.96 29.74
N GLY A 25 -16.01 -15.27 29.09
CA GLY A 25 -16.68 -16.56 29.23
C GLY A 25 -17.34 -17.18 28.01
N SER A 26 -17.05 -16.78 26.76
CA SER A 26 -17.47 -17.59 25.62
C SER A 26 -16.48 -17.47 24.47
N GLN A 27 -15.56 -18.43 24.36
CA GLN A 27 -14.84 -18.72 23.13
C GLN A 27 -15.80 -19.41 22.16
N GLY A 28 -16.69 -18.69 21.52
CA GLY A 28 -17.62 -19.22 20.55
C GLY A 28 -17.85 -18.24 19.41
N ASP A 29 -17.67 -18.67 18.20
CA ASP A 29 -17.90 -18.00 16.91
C ASP A 29 -16.86 -16.97 16.47
N PHE A 30 -15.63 -17.42 16.26
CA PHE A 30 -14.53 -16.56 15.84
C PHE A 30 -14.33 -16.45 14.33
N SER A 31 -14.80 -17.38 13.53
CA SER A 31 -14.69 -17.29 12.08
C SER A 31 -15.76 -18.12 11.40
N ASN A 32 -16.04 -17.85 10.13
CA ASN A 32 -16.85 -18.73 9.30
C ASN A 32 -16.07 -19.98 8.88
N SER A 33 -14.75 -19.96 8.96
CA SER A 33 -13.91 -21.13 8.76
C SER A 33 -13.44 -21.71 10.10
N LEU A 34 -13.84 -22.90 10.38
CA LEU A 34 -13.77 -23.51 11.71
C LEU A 34 -12.38 -23.95 12.18
N HIS A 35 -11.28 -23.80 11.41
CA HIS A 35 -10.14 -24.66 11.71
C HIS A 35 -8.74 -24.07 11.60
N PHE A 36 -8.56 -22.78 11.33
CA PHE A 36 -7.22 -22.27 11.19
C PHE A 36 -6.92 -21.01 12.00
N VAL A 37 -6.09 -21.16 13.02
CA VAL A 37 -5.47 -20.06 13.76
C VAL A 37 -3.98 -20.37 13.89
N ARG A 38 -3.12 -19.44 13.47
CA ARG A 38 -1.68 -19.55 13.73
C ARG A 38 -1.43 -19.43 15.24
N LYS A 39 -0.64 -20.35 15.78
CA LYS A 39 -0.43 -20.43 17.24
C LYS A 39 0.65 -19.48 17.74
N ALA A 40 1.53 -19.01 16.87
CA ALA A 40 2.61 -18.10 17.22
C ALA A 40 3.05 -17.26 16.01
N PRO A 41 3.38 -15.99 16.21
CA PRO A 41 3.97 -15.16 15.17
C PRO A 41 5.36 -15.70 14.78
N LYS A 42 5.72 -15.52 13.51
CA LYS A 42 7.06 -15.81 13.00
C LYS A 42 7.87 -14.52 12.95
N GLY A 43 9.12 -14.59 13.42
CA GLY A 43 10.03 -13.46 13.31
C GLY A 43 10.40 -13.13 11.86
N HIS A 44 11.04 -11.99 11.67
CA HIS A 44 11.65 -11.67 10.38
C HIS A 44 12.60 -12.76 9.92
N LEU A 45 12.60 -13.01 8.62
CA LEU A 45 13.65 -13.80 7.98
C LEU A 45 15.02 -13.14 8.21
N PRO A 46 16.08 -13.93 8.38
CA PRO A 46 17.44 -13.37 8.46
C PRO A 46 17.81 -12.68 7.15
N ALA A 47 18.55 -11.58 7.23
CA ALA A 47 19.01 -10.84 6.04
C ALA A 47 19.84 -11.71 5.06
N THR A 48 20.38 -12.83 5.54
CA THR A 48 21.11 -13.84 4.75
C THR A 48 20.18 -14.84 4.04
N HIS A 49 18.87 -14.80 4.28
CA HIS A 49 17.92 -15.66 3.58
C HIS A 49 17.99 -15.39 2.06
N THR A 50 17.92 -16.44 1.25
CA THR A 50 18.17 -16.37 -0.21
C THR A 50 17.23 -15.38 -0.95
N ARG A 51 16.02 -15.17 -0.46
CA ARG A 51 15.05 -14.23 -1.03
C ARG A 51 15.28 -12.78 -0.60
N LEU A 52 16.06 -12.56 0.48
CA LEU A 52 16.31 -11.25 1.08
C LEU A 52 17.74 -10.77 0.85
N ALA A 53 18.66 -11.70 0.69
CA ALA A 53 20.06 -11.42 0.47
C ALA A 53 20.30 -10.81 -0.91
N ARG A 54 21.31 -9.97 -1.02
CA ARG A 54 21.81 -9.53 -2.32
C ARG A 54 22.34 -10.74 -3.09
N HIS A 55 22.02 -10.82 -4.39
CA HIS A 55 22.45 -11.95 -5.21
C HIS A 55 23.98 -12.01 -5.27
N PRO A 56 24.60 -13.17 -4.97
CA PRO A 56 26.06 -13.28 -4.85
C PRO A 56 26.83 -12.94 -6.14
N SER A 57 26.23 -13.17 -7.32
CA SER A 57 26.84 -12.84 -8.61
C SER A 57 26.62 -11.37 -9.03
N ALA A 58 25.83 -10.60 -8.29
CA ALA A 58 25.68 -9.18 -8.56
C ALA A 58 27.01 -8.45 -8.26
N GLY A 59 27.56 -7.77 -9.24
CA GLY A 59 28.75 -6.93 -9.03
C GLY A 59 28.47 -5.85 -7.99
N PRO A 60 29.52 -5.26 -7.39
CA PRO A 60 29.39 -4.28 -6.30
C PRO A 60 28.54 -3.05 -6.67
N SER A 61 28.39 -2.73 -7.94
CA SER A 61 27.62 -1.58 -8.43
C SER A 61 26.33 -1.97 -9.17
N ALA A 62 25.95 -3.26 -9.14
CA ALA A 62 24.77 -3.71 -9.86
C ALA A 62 23.49 -3.14 -9.26
N PRO A 63 22.55 -2.65 -10.09
CA PRO A 63 21.21 -2.24 -9.66
C PRO A 63 20.46 -3.39 -9.00
N GLU A 64 19.69 -3.07 -7.95
CA GLU A 64 18.84 -4.02 -7.20
C GLU A 64 17.57 -3.34 -6.71
N GLN A 65 16.64 -4.10 -6.10
CA GLN A 65 15.42 -3.56 -5.49
C GLN A 65 14.53 -2.82 -6.50
N ILE A 66 14.42 -3.36 -7.72
CA ILE A 66 13.68 -2.71 -8.78
C ILE A 66 12.18 -2.84 -8.53
N HIS A 67 11.48 -1.73 -8.65
CA HIS A 67 10.02 -1.72 -8.63
C HIS A 67 9.45 -0.68 -9.60
N ILE A 68 8.23 -0.93 -10.07
CA ILE A 68 7.51 -0.05 -10.96
C ILE A 68 6.17 0.37 -10.34
N SER A 69 5.81 1.63 -10.55
CA SER A 69 4.54 2.22 -10.12
C SER A 69 3.97 3.13 -11.21
N LEU A 70 2.68 3.47 -11.12
CA LEU A 70 2.10 4.47 -12.02
C LEU A 70 2.68 5.85 -11.68
N ALA A 71 2.92 6.65 -12.74
CA ALA A 71 3.43 8.02 -12.61
C ALA A 71 2.51 9.05 -13.26
N GLY A 72 1.31 8.62 -13.65
CA GLY A 72 0.32 9.40 -14.36
C GLY A 72 -0.16 8.69 -15.64
N PRO A 73 -1.03 9.31 -16.42
CA PRO A 73 -1.59 8.69 -17.62
C PRO A 73 -0.52 8.28 -18.64
N GLY A 74 -0.43 6.98 -18.93
CA GLY A 74 0.52 6.41 -19.89
C GLY A 74 1.99 6.48 -19.47
N ALA A 75 2.27 6.78 -18.20
CA ALA A 75 3.62 6.90 -17.65
C ALA A 75 3.83 5.92 -16.48
N VAL A 76 5.03 5.38 -16.38
CA VAL A 76 5.44 4.45 -15.35
C VAL A 76 6.75 4.93 -14.73
N ALA A 77 6.81 5.00 -13.41
CA ALA A 77 8.04 5.21 -12.67
C ALA A 77 8.76 3.88 -12.47
N VAL A 78 10.05 3.89 -12.72
CA VAL A 78 10.97 2.79 -12.43
C VAL A 78 11.93 3.25 -11.36
N ASN A 79 11.91 2.57 -10.23
CA ASN A 79 12.74 2.87 -9.08
C ASN A 79 13.71 1.71 -8.81
N TRP A 80 14.92 2.02 -8.37
CA TRP A 80 15.91 1.02 -7.99
C TRP A 80 16.97 1.60 -7.07
N VAL A 81 17.80 0.73 -6.54
CA VAL A 81 18.94 1.10 -5.69
C VAL A 81 20.24 0.61 -6.34
N THR A 82 21.27 1.45 -6.33
CA THR A 82 22.63 0.97 -6.48
C THR A 82 23.38 1.14 -5.17
N PRO A 83 24.25 0.20 -4.79
CA PRO A 83 25.10 0.40 -3.63
C PRO A 83 25.84 1.72 -3.75
N GLY A 84 25.95 2.43 -2.64
CA GLY A 84 26.81 3.60 -2.56
C GLY A 84 28.24 3.23 -2.97
N PRO A 85 29.07 4.19 -3.40
CA PRO A 85 30.48 3.93 -3.61
C PRO A 85 31.01 3.29 -2.32
N GLU A 86 31.68 2.13 -2.45
CA GLU A 86 32.32 1.50 -1.31
C GLU A 86 33.06 2.61 -0.57
N THR A 87 32.67 2.82 0.68
CA THR A 87 33.35 3.81 1.52
C THR A 87 34.79 3.36 1.62
N SER A 88 35.66 3.95 0.79
CA SER A 88 37.09 3.79 0.93
C SER A 88 37.42 4.01 2.41
N SER A 89 38.46 3.34 2.92
CA SER A 89 38.90 3.37 4.33
C SER A 89 38.95 4.78 4.96
N SER A 90 38.93 5.85 4.15
CA SER A 90 38.77 7.23 4.57
C SER A 90 37.38 7.59 5.14
N HIS A 91 36.28 6.95 4.70
CA HIS A 91 34.97 7.16 5.31
C HIS A 91 34.86 6.46 6.66
N SER A 92 35.49 5.31 6.83
CA SER A 92 35.56 4.65 8.14
C SER A 92 36.33 5.50 9.16
N ILE A 93 37.32 6.28 8.74
CA ILE A 93 38.04 7.21 9.60
C ILE A 93 37.17 8.44 9.93
N LEU A 94 36.49 9.03 8.93
CA LEU A 94 35.54 10.12 9.15
C LEU A 94 34.33 9.69 9.99
N HIS A 95 33.86 8.46 9.81
CA HIS A 95 32.80 7.86 10.60
C HIS A 95 33.24 7.60 12.06
N ARG A 96 34.47 7.12 12.28
CA ARG A 96 35.05 6.99 13.63
C ARG A 96 35.27 8.36 14.29
N LEU A 97 35.65 9.38 13.52
CA LEU A 97 35.78 10.74 14.01
C LEU A 97 34.40 11.40 14.29
N SER A 98 33.36 11.06 13.52
CA SER A 98 32.00 11.58 13.75
C SER A 98 31.39 11.12 15.06
N ARG A 99 31.82 9.99 15.63
CA ARG A 99 31.40 9.53 16.97
C ARG A 99 31.80 10.49 18.09
N HIS A 100 32.80 11.34 17.84
CA HIS A 100 33.28 12.35 18.80
C HIS A 100 32.76 13.77 18.50
N LEU A 101 31.93 13.94 17.44
CA LEU A 101 31.31 15.22 17.15
C LEU A 101 30.11 15.49 18.08
N PRO A 102 29.85 16.74 18.46
CA PRO A 102 28.66 17.12 19.21
C PRO A 102 27.37 16.64 18.49
N ILE A 103 26.39 16.25 19.25
CA ILE A 103 25.09 15.73 18.76
C ILE A 103 24.49 16.61 17.65
N GLN A 104 24.63 17.93 17.76
CA GLN A 104 24.15 18.92 16.78
C GLN A 104 24.79 18.78 15.37
N LEU A 105 26.02 18.29 15.27
CA LEU A 105 26.68 18.05 13.98
C LEU A 105 26.42 16.65 13.41
N ARG A 106 25.91 15.71 14.22
CA ARG A 106 25.42 14.40 13.77
C ARG A 106 24.08 14.55 13.04
N HIS A 107 23.22 15.49 13.45
CA HIS A 107 21.93 15.76 12.86
C HIS A 107 21.99 16.36 11.45
N ALA A 108 23.13 16.92 11.03
CA ALA A 108 23.31 17.50 9.69
C ALA A 108 23.29 16.47 8.54
N ARG A 109 23.24 15.16 8.85
CA ARG A 109 23.12 14.07 7.87
C ARG A 109 21.75 13.41 7.84
N LEU A 110 20.82 13.85 8.68
CA LEU A 110 19.45 13.32 8.73
C LEU A 110 18.64 13.94 7.59
N GLY A 111 18.09 13.08 6.75
CA GLY A 111 17.22 13.49 5.65
C GLY A 111 17.72 13.07 4.26
N ARG A 112 16.85 13.25 3.28
CA ARG A 112 17.14 12.97 1.87
C ARG A 112 18.11 14.01 1.30
N ARG A 113 19.14 13.55 0.62
CA ARG A 113 20.16 14.38 -0.04
C ARG A 113 20.41 13.94 -1.47
N LEU A 114 20.93 14.83 -2.33
CA LEU A 114 21.41 14.45 -3.65
C LEU A 114 22.65 13.58 -3.52
N CYS A 115 22.74 12.54 -4.34
CA CYS A 115 23.88 11.63 -4.40
C CYS A 115 24.50 11.63 -5.80
N PRO A 116 25.83 11.44 -5.90
CA PRO A 116 26.48 11.33 -7.22
C PRO A 116 25.93 10.13 -7.98
N GLY A 117 25.70 10.31 -9.27
CA GLY A 117 25.23 9.25 -10.16
C GLY A 117 24.32 9.76 -11.26
N THR A 118 23.89 8.84 -12.11
CA THR A 118 22.90 9.07 -13.14
C THR A 118 21.84 7.99 -13.03
N SER A 119 20.60 8.33 -13.33
CA SER A 119 19.49 7.40 -13.36
C SER A 119 19.08 7.19 -14.82
N ILE A 120 19.23 5.97 -15.34
CA ILE A 120 18.97 5.68 -16.76
C ILE A 120 18.13 4.41 -16.85
N VAL A 121 17.05 4.47 -17.64
CA VAL A 121 16.28 3.31 -18.09
C VAL A 121 16.42 3.21 -19.61
N GLN A 122 16.80 2.04 -20.12
CA GLN A 122 16.66 1.68 -21.53
C GLN A 122 15.50 0.71 -21.67
N TYR A 123 14.66 0.91 -22.70
CA TYR A 123 13.47 0.10 -22.90
C TYR A 123 13.12 -0.05 -24.38
N GLY A 124 12.32 -1.07 -24.67
CA GLY A 124 11.85 -1.40 -26.01
C GLY A 124 10.72 -2.39 -26.01
N LEU A 125 10.25 -2.77 -27.21
CA LEU A 125 9.13 -3.69 -27.43
C LEU A 125 9.58 -5.13 -27.72
N GLU A 126 10.86 -5.38 -27.84
CA GLU A 126 11.45 -6.70 -28.10
C GLU A 126 12.57 -6.96 -27.10
N SER A 127 12.65 -8.19 -26.61
CA SER A 127 13.70 -8.62 -25.68
C SER A 127 15.09 -8.38 -26.28
N GLY A 128 15.96 -7.76 -25.51
CA GLY A 128 17.31 -7.41 -25.93
C GLY A 128 17.43 -6.19 -26.87
N VAL A 129 16.30 -5.61 -27.33
CA VAL A 129 16.29 -4.46 -28.26
C VAL A 129 15.75 -3.21 -27.55
N TYR A 130 16.63 -2.31 -27.16
CA TYR A 130 16.28 -1.09 -26.43
C TYR A 130 16.32 0.12 -27.37
N THR A 131 15.18 0.44 -27.96
CA THR A 131 15.03 1.54 -28.94
C THR A 131 14.87 2.90 -28.27
N SER A 132 14.56 2.92 -26.97
CA SER A 132 14.29 4.14 -26.20
C SER A 132 15.15 4.20 -24.95
N GLN A 133 15.43 5.43 -24.49
CA GLN A 133 16.14 5.69 -23.25
C GLN A 133 15.54 6.89 -22.53
N ALA A 134 15.28 6.74 -21.25
CA ALA A 134 14.88 7.84 -20.37
C ALA A 134 15.95 8.10 -19.30
N ARG A 135 16.01 9.34 -18.81
CA ARG A 135 16.89 9.77 -17.74
C ARG A 135 16.07 10.43 -16.64
N GLY A 136 16.34 10.04 -15.41
CA GLY A 136 15.77 10.66 -14.23
C GLY A 136 16.53 11.88 -13.76
N ALA A 137 16.02 12.50 -12.71
CA ALA A 137 16.71 13.53 -11.97
C ALA A 137 17.99 12.97 -11.30
N VAL A 138 18.76 13.87 -10.70
CA VAL A 138 19.91 13.49 -9.88
C VAL A 138 19.42 12.56 -8.78
N PRO A 139 20.03 11.37 -8.63
CA PRO A 139 19.58 10.39 -7.65
C PRO A 139 19.77 10.92 -6.22
N THR A 140 19.09 10.29 -5.29
CA THR A 140 19.11 10.67 -3.89
C THR A 140 19.63 9.56 -3.01
N CYS A 141 19.92 9.88 -1.77
CA CYS A 141 20.24 8.92 -0.73
C CYS A 141 19.85 9.52 0.63
N TYR A 142 19.75 8.67 1.64
CA TYR A 142 19.58 9.11 3.02
C TYR A 142 20.43 8.25 3.96
N SER A 143 20.68 8.78 5.17
CA SER A 143 21.37 8.05 6.23
C SER A 143 20.61 8.20 7.53
N VAL A 144 20.53 7.15 8.32
CA VAL A 144 19.96 7.16 9.67
C VAL A 144 20.86 6.34 10.58
N GLY A 145 21.42 7.00 11.59
CA GLY A 145 22.44 6.34 12.43
C GLY A 145 23.64 5.86 11.62
N ASP A 146 23.92 4.59 11.69
CA ASP A 146 25.01 3.92 10.95
C ASP A 146 24.55 3.36 9.58
N TYR A 147 23.28 3.51 9.23
CA TYR A 147 22.74 3.03 7.97
C TYR A 147 22.84 4.08 6.85
N ASP A 148 23.22 3.64 5.67
CA ASP A 148 23.19 4.38 4.41
C ASP A 148 22.34 3.62 3.38
N SER A 149 21.37 4.30 2.75
CA SER A 149 20.38 3.70 1.83
C SER A 149 20.97 3.19 0.50
N GLY A 150 22.25 3.44 0.25
CA GLY A 150 22.73 3.41 -1.13
C GLY A 150 22.19 4.60 -1.95
N VAL A 151 22.38 4.54 -3.25
CA VAL A 151 21.91 5.57 -4.19
C VAL A 151 20.54 5.14 -4.71
N LEU A 152 19.53 5.96 -4.43
CA LEU A 152 18.14 5.76 -4.82
C LEU A 152 17.89 6.44 -6.16
N HIS A 153 17.48 5.67 -7.13
CA HIS A 153 17.21 6.09 -8.50
C HIS A 153 15.73 6.08 -8.81
N GLU A 154 15.32 7.06 -9.60
CA GLU A 154 13.96 7.18 -10.11
C GLU A 154 14.00 7.67 -11.55
N VAL A 155 13.30 6.99 -12.44
CA VAL A 155 13.09 7.42 -13.83
C VAL A 155 11.65 7.17 -14.21
N VAL A 156 10.98 8.20 -14.70
CA VAL A 156 9.66 8.04 -15.31
C VAL A 156 9.81 7.84 -16.80
N ILE A 157 9.30 6.72 -17.32
CA ILE A 157 9.18 6.44 -18.77
C ILE A 157 7.77 6.77 -19.22
N GLY A 158 7.63 7.26 -20.46
CA GLY A 158 6.34 7.70 -21.00
C GLY A 158 6.05 9.20 -20.87
N LEU A 159 7.00 10.03 -20.37
CA LEU A 159 6.83 11.47 -20.27
C LEU A 159 6.94 12.19 -21.62
N ASP A 160 7.84 11.74 -22.50
CA ASP A 160 8.04 12.32 -23.84
C ASP A 160 6.99 11.82 -24.86
N GLY A 161 6.09 10.99 -24.43
CA GLY A 161 4.98 10.37 -25.17
C GLY A 161 4.49 9.14 -24.41
N PRO A 162 3.16 8.95 -24.30
CA PRO A 162 2.61 7.88 -23.50
C PRO A 162 3.08 6.52 -24.01
N LEU A 163 3.37 5.61 -23.09
CA LEU A 163 3.65 4.22 -23.43
C LEU A 163 2.43 3.60 -24.11
N PRO A 164 2.62 2.72 -25.09
CA PRO A 164 1.50 2.01 -25.71
C PRO A 164 0.81 1.15 -24.63
N ALA A 165 -0.52 1.22 -24.58
CA ALA A 165 -1.31 0.50 -23.60
C ALA A 165 -1.35 -1.01 -23.89
N SER A 166 -1.53 -1.83 -22.86
CA SER A 166 -1.62 -3.30 -22.96
C SER A 166 -0.46 -3.92 -23.73
N THR A 167 0.74 -3.37 -23.59
CA THR A 167 1.93 -3.75 -24.36
C THR A 167 3.04 -4.20 -23.44
N GLU A 168 3.72 -5.27 -23.78
CA GLU A 168 4.89 -5.72 -23.03
C GLU A 168 6.09 -4.81 -23.33
N ILE A 169 6.69 -4.29 -22.29
CA ILE A 169 7.88 -3.43 -22.30
C ILE A 169 9.03 -4.19 -21.68
N PHE A 170 10.10 -4.38 -22.44
CA PHE A 170 11.38 -4.91 -21.95
C PHE A 170 12.26 -3.74 -21.53
N TYR A 171 12.87 -3.83 -20.36
CA TYR A 171 13.69 -2.74 -19.85
C TYR A 171 14.85 -3.20 -18.99
N ARG A 172 15.85 -2.33 -18.86
CA ARG A 172 16.95 -2.46 -17.93
C ARG A 172 17.33 -1.10 -17.35
N VAL A 173 17.96 -1.10 -16.18
CA VAL A 173 18.31 0.10 -15.45
C VAL A 173 19.79 0.22 -15.20
N SER A 174 20.31 1.45 -15.10
CA SER A 174 21.70 1.74 -14.75
C SER A 174 21.80 3.01 -13.90
N GLY A 175 22.68 2.97 -12.90
CA GLY A 175 22.81 4.07 -11.94
C GLY A 175 24.21 4.67 -11.79
N SER A 176 25.23 4.05 -12.37
CA SER A 176 26.61 4.41 -12.07
C SER A 176 27.34 5.18 -13.16
N GLY A 177 26.72 5.40 -14.31
CA GLY A 177 27.40 5.96 -15.48
C GLY A 177 28.55 5.09 -16.04
N ALA A 178 28.91 4.03 -15.36
CA ALA A 178 30.03 3.14 -15.67
C ALA A 178 29.65 1.96 -16.60
N GLY A 179 28.46 1.98 -17.21
CA GLY A 179 28.02 0.92 -18.12
C GLY A 179 27.56 -0.36 -17.41
N VAL A 180 27.35 -0.34 -16.10
CA VAL A 180 26.78 -1.45 -15.35
C VAL A 180 25.26 -1.39 -15.45
N TRP A 181 24.69 -2.40 -16.10
CA TRP A 181 23.25 -2.56 -16.30
C TRP A 181 22.71 -3.67 -15.39
N SER A 182 21.44 -3.56 -15.03
CA SER A 182 20.69 -4.70 -14.48
C SER A 182 20.53 -5.79 -15.53
N GLU A 183 20.04 -6.94 -15.13
CA GLU A 183 19.39 -7.88 -16.04
C GLU A 183 18.19 -7.21 -16.73
N GLU A 184 17.65 -7.87 -17.75
CA GLU A 184 16.42 -7.41 -18.40
C GLU A 184 15.19 -7.83 -17.58
N TYR A 185 14.27 -6.89 -17.45
CA TYR A 185 12.93 -7.09 -16.90
C TYR A 185 11.89 -6.82 -17.98
N ALA A 186 10.70 -7.36 -17.79
CA ALA A 186 9.55 -7.07 -18.64
C ALA A 186 8.31 -6.84 -17.77
N PHE A 187 7.46 -5.92 -18.21
CA PHE A 187 6.13 -5.71 -17.65
C PHE A 187 5.14 -5.35 -18.74
N THR A 188 3.87 -5.66 -18.50
CA THR A 188 2.79 -5.20 -19.39
C THR A 188 2.25 -3.86 -18.92
N THR A 189 2.23 -2.87 -19.80
CA THR A 189 1.62 -1.57 -19.49
C THR A 189 0.14 -1.70 -19.19
N PRO A 190 -0.43 -0.88 -18.31
CA PRO A 190 -1.86 -0.88 -18.07
C PRO A 190 -2.69 -0.69 -19.35
N PRO A 191 -3.88 -1.26 -19.40
CA PRO A 191 -4.80 -1.03 -20.50
C PRO A 191 -5.30 0.43 -20.50
N PRO A 192 -5.93 0.89 -21.59
CA PRO A 192 -6.57 2.21 -21.62
C PRO A 192 -7.56 2.36 -20.47
N VAL A 193 -7.68 3.56 -19.92
CA VAL A 193 -8.68 3.82 -18.89
C VAL A 193 -10.08 3.82 -19.52
N GLY A 194 -10.95 3.00 -18.99
CA GLY A 194 -12.33 2.91 -19.44
C GLY A 194 -12.94 1.51 -19.26
N PRO A 195 -14.28 1.42 -19.36
CA PRO A 195 -14.98 0.15 -19.17
C PRO A 195 -14.67 -0.91 -20.25
N ALA A 196 -14.14 -0.50 -21.39
CA ALA A 196 -13.70 -1.42 -22.43
C ALA A 196 -12.45 -2.25 -22.05
N SER A 197 -11.75 -1.84 -21.00
CA SER A 197 -10.57 -2.52 -20.44
C SER A 197 -10.92 -3.55 -19.36
N LEU A 198 -12.18 -3.81 -19.14
CA LEU A 198 -12.67 -4.86 -18.26
C LEU A 198 -12.89 -6.16 -19.04
N PRO A 199 -12.63 -7.33 -18.45
CA PRO A 199 -12.29 -7.56 -17.06
C PRO A 199 -10.84 -7.18 -16.72
N TYR A 200 -10.60 -6.75 -15.45
CA TYR A 200 -9.28 -6.45 -14.93
C TYR A 200 -9.11 -6.96 -13.51
N ARG A 201 -8.00 -7.66 -13.21
CA ARG A 201 -7.72 -8.24 -11.90
C ARG A 201 -6.72 -7.40 -11.13
N LEU A 202 -7.11 -6.97 -9.94
CA LEU A 202 -6.29 -6.31 -8.94
C LEU A 202 -5.94 -7.30 -7.82
N GLY A 203 -4.68 -7.32 -7.39
CA GLY A 203 -4.27 -7.92 -6.13
C GLY A 203 -4.34 -6.89 -5.00
N VAL A 204 -4.74 -7.31 -3.82
CA VAL A 204 -4.78 -6.45 -2.63
C VAL A 204 -4.14 -7.18 -1.47
N ILE A 205 -3.21 -6.51 -0.79
CA ILE A 205 -2.53 -7.04 0.39
C ILE A 205 -2.21 -5.87 1.33
N GLY A 206 -2.11 -6.13 2.63
CA GLY A 206 -1.62 -5.18 3.63
C GLY A 206 -0.71 -5.88 4.62
N ASP A 207 0.08 -5.13 5.37
CA ASP A 207 0.83 -5.63 6.52
C ASP A 207 1.72 -6.84 6.16
N LEU A 208 2.46 -6.70 5.07
CA LEU A 208 3.19 -7.82 4.46
C LEU A 208 4.36 -8.28 5.34
N GLY A 209 5.22 -7.35 5.77
CA GLY A 209 6.45 -7.72 6.47
C GLY A 209 7.42 -8.56 5.63
N GLN A 210 8.27 -9.34 6.30
CA GLN A 210 9.28 -10.19 5.65
C GLN A 210 9.56 -11.45 6.48
N THR A 211 8.56 -12.29 6.60
CA THR A 211 8.57 -13.58 7.29
C THR A 211 8.38 -14.73 6.30
N GLU A 212 8.41 -15.97 6.78
CA GLU A 212 8.01 -17.12 5.96
C GLU A 212 6.54 -17.01 5.51
N ASP A 213 5.68 -16.42 6.34
CA ASP A 213 4.28 -16.21 5.99
C ASP A 213 4.13 -15.14 4.90
N SER A 214 4.99 -14.10 4.93
CA SER A 214 5.06 -13.10 3.85
C SER A 214 5.45 -13.71 2.51
N LEU A 215 6.40 -14.65 2.51
CA LEU A 215 6.80 -15.37 1.29
C LEU A 215 5.66 -16.24 0.76
N GLU A 216 4.94 -16.94 1.63
CA GLU A 216 3.78 -17.76 1.27
C GLU A 216 2.67 -16.88 0.65
N THR A 217 2.40 -15.71 1.23
CA THR A 217 1.44 -14.73 0.68
C THR A 217 1.85 -14.26 -0.72
N LEU A 218 3.14 -13.94 -0.93
CA LEU A 218 3.63 -13.53 -2.25
C LEU A 218 3.55 -14.67 -3.28
N GLU A 219 3.81 -15.91 -2.89
CA GLU A 219 3.68 -17.08 -3.77
C GLU A 219 2.21 -17.30 -4.19
N HIS A 220 1.28 -17.15 -3.27
CA HIS A 220 -0.16 -17.22 -3.55
C HIS A 220 -0.62 -16.03 -4.41
N MET A 221 -0.09 -14.82 -4.17
CA MET A 221 -0.36 -13.65 -5.02
C MET A 221 0.07 -13.90 -6.47
N VAL A 222 1.27 -14.47 -6.67
CA VAL A 222 1.74 -14.88 -8.02
C VAL A 222 0.79 -15.88 -8.65
N ALA A 223 0.40 -16.91 -7.91
CA ALA A 223 -0.53 -17.95 -8.41
C ALA A 223 -1.92 -17.38 -8.76
N SER A 224 -2.35 -16.34 -8.05
CA SER A 224 -3.60 -15.62 -8.33
C SER A 224 -3.56 -14.76 -9.60
N GLY A 225 -2.36 -14.39 -10.08
CA GLY A 225 -2.12 -13.72 -11.36
C GLY A 225 -2.76 -12.33 -11.50
N PRO A 226 -2.65 -11.42 -10.52
CA PRO A 226 -3.15 -10.06 -10.70
C PRO A 226 -2.31 -9.29 -11.70
N ALA A 227 -2.93 -8.39 -12.46
CA ALA A 227 -2.25 -7.52 -13.40
C ALA A 227 -1.53 -6.35 -12.71
N SER A 228 -2.02 -5.92 -11.54
CA SER A 228 -1.38 -4.94 -10.66
C SER A 228 -1.78 -5.19 -9.22
N VAL A 229 -1.04 -4.61 -8.27
CA VAL A 229 -1.22 -4.85 -6.84
C VAL A 229 -1.34 -3.52 -6.08
N MET A 230 -2.26 -3.47 -5.13
CA MET A 230 -2.38 -2.42 -4.12
C MET A 230 -1.92 -2.98 -2.77
N LEU A 231 -0.95 -2.32 -2.13
CA LEU A 231 -0.48 -2.65 -0.80
C LEU A 231 -0.90 -1.54 0.17
N VAL A 232 -1.78 -1.89 1.10
CA VAL A 232 -2.49 -0.95 1.97
C VAL A 232 -1.75 -0.67 3.29
N GLY A 233 -0.46 -0.38 3.18
CA GLY A 233 0.39 0.03 4.31
C GLY A 233 1.10 -1.11 5.02
N ASP A 234 1.99 -0.74 5.93
CA ASP A 234 2.85 -1.62 6.72
C ASP A 234 3.64 -2.59 5.86
N LEU A 235 4.58 -2.02 5.10
CA LEU A 235 5.33 -2.74 4.07
C LEU A 235 6.38 -3.66 4.70
N SER A 236 7.40 -3.06 5.29
CA SER A 236 8.65 -3.75 5.63
C SER A 236 8.79 -4.14 7.10
N TYR A 237 8.04 -3.48 7.99
CA TYR A 237 8.23 -3.59 9.45
C TYR A 237 9.67 -3.29 9.87
N ALA A 238 10.25 -2.27 9.26
CA ALA A 238 11.62 -1.84 9.54
C ALA A 238 11.76 -1.29 10.97
N ASP A 239 10.80 -0.49 11.44
CA ASP A 239 10.72 0.04 12.81
C ASP A 239 12.02 0.67 13.30
N GLY A 240 12.70 1.40 12.40
CA GLY A 240 13.99 2.02 12.68
C GLY A 240 15.22 1.17 12.31
N ASP A 241 15.06 -0.12 12.01
CA ASP A 241 16.08 -0.96 11.38
C ASP A 241 16.03 -0.78 9.85
N HIS A 242 16.67 0.27 9.35
CA HIS A 242 16.59 0.65 7.94
C HIS A 242 17.15 -0.40 6.96
N GLU A 243 17.97 -1.35 7.40
CA GLU A 243 18.42 -2.48 6.57
C GLU A 243 17.22 -3.36 6.15
N ARG A 244 16.13 -3.34 6.92
CA ARG A 244 14.89 -4.06 6.61
C ARG A 244 14.16 -3.51 5.37
N TRP A 245 14.36 -2.25 5.04
CA TRP A 245 13.89 -1.71 3.76
C TRP A 245 14.60 -2.36 2.59
N ASP A 246 15.91 -2.58 2.68
CA ASP A 246 16.67 -3.20 1.60
C ASP A 246 16.31 -4.68 1.43
N THR A 247 16.19 -5.41 2.53
CA THR A 247 15.82 -6.83 2.50
C THR A 247 14.39 -7.03 2.01
N TRP A 248 13.46 -6.19 2.43
CA TRP A 248 12.08 -6.22 1.96
C TRP A 248 11.98 -5.93 0.45
N ASN A 249 12.62 -4.85 -0.01
CA ASN A 249 12.61 -4.51 -1.43
C ASN A 249 13.24 -5.61 -2.30
N ARG A 250 14.28 -6.29 -1.84
CA ARG A 250 14.83 -7.47 -2.53
C ARG A 250 13.83 -8.63 -2.56
N MET A 251 13.11 -8.86 -1.47
CA MET A 251 12.09 -9.91 -1.38
C MET A 251 10.97 -9.73 -2.39
N VAL A 252 10.47 -8.50 -2.54
CA VAL A 252 9.34 -8.19 -3.43
C VAL A 252 9.78 -7.89 -4.88
N SER A 253 11.03 -7.53 -5.12
CA SER A 253 11.55 -7.12 -6.43
C SER A 253 11.26 -8.10 -7.58
N PRO A 254 11.26 -9.43 -7.40
CA PRO A 254 10.85 -10.35 -8.45
C PRO A 254 9.44 -10.12 -9.00
N LEU A 255 8.56 -9.51 -8.21
CA LEU A 255 7.18 -9.17 -8.57
C LEU A 255 7.06 -7.71 -8.97
N THR A 256 7.60 -6.81 -8.12
CA THR A 256 7.48 -5.36 -8.31
C THR A 256 8.24 -4.82 -9.51
N SER A 257 9.20 -5.59 -10.05
CA SER A 257 9.88 -5.29 -11.33
C SER A 257 9.07 -5.69 -12.57
N ARG A 258 7.99 -6.48 -12.40
CA ARG A 258 7.23 -7.09 -13.51
C ARG A 258 5.76 -6.70 -13.56
N SER A 259 5.25 -6.12 -12.49
CA SER A 259 3.88 -5.61 -12.40
C SER A 259 3.85 -4.30 -11.61
N VAL A 260 2.88 -3.46 -11.93
CA VAL A 260 2.67 -2.19 -11.23
C VAL A 260 2.19 -2.46 -9.81
N TRP A 261 2.91 -1.91 -8.83
CA TRP A 261 2.50 -1.91 -7.44
C TRP A 261 2.27 -0.48 -6.95
N MET A 262 1.15 -0.26 -6.25
CA MET A 262 0.79 1.01 -5.65
C MET A 262 0.70 0.85 -4.14
N PHE A 263 1.14 1.86 -3.40
CA PHE A 263 1.34 1.76 -1.96
C PHE A 263 0.61 2.88 -1.23
N THR A 264 0.07 2.60 -0.05
CA THR A 264 -0.19 3.62 0.97
C THR A 264 0.74 3.42 2.16
N GLU A 265 0.88 4.42 3.02
CA GLU A 265 1.69 4.29 4.23
C GLU A 265 0.89 3.59 5.35
N GLY A 266 1.59 2.92 6.25
CA GLY A 266 1.10 2.44 7.52
C GLY A 266 1.88 3.02 8.69
N ASN A 267 1.55 2.63 9.93
CA ASN A 267 2.24 3.14 11.12
C ASN A 267 3.70 2.67 11.22
N HIS A 268 4.05 1.53 10.59
CA HIS A 268 5.42 1.01 10.54
C HIS A 268 6.31 1.70 9.50
N GLU A 269 5.74 2.53 8.63
CA GLU A 269 6.49 3.43 7.72
C GLU A 269 6.89 4.74 8.40
N ARG A 270 6.31 5.04 9.57
CA ARG A 270 6.56 6.30 10.28
C ARG A 270 7.83 6.22 11.11
N GLU A 271 8.83 7.03 10.72
CA GLU A 271 10.06 7.15 11.50
C GLU A 271 9.79 7.78 12.87
N ARG A 272 10.21 7.11 13.94
CA ARG A 272 10.00 7.57 15.33
C ARG A 272 11.27 8.15 15.97
N ALA A 273 12.41 8.02 15.28
CA ALA A 273 13.69 8.50 15.80
C ALA A 273 13.76 10.04 15.78
N SER A 274 14.23 10.64 16.87
CA SER A 274 14.34 12.09 17.00
C SER A 274 15.22 12.69 15.89
N GLY A 275 14.69 13.70 15.21
CA GLY A 275 15.39 14.41 14.12
C GLY A 275 15.34 13.70 12.76
N VAL A 276 14.73 12.54 12.65
CA VAL A 276 14.48 11.87 11.37
C VAL A 276 13.12 12.34 10.83
N PRO A 277 13.00 12.76 9.56
CA PRO A 277 11.70 13.07 8.97
C PRO A 277 10.76 11.86 9.01
N SER A 278 9.51 12.06 9.39
CA SER A 278 8.57 10.99 9.73
C SER A 278 8.35 9.93 8.63
N TRP A 279 8.54 10.25 7.37
CA TRP A 279 8.28 9.34 6.25
C TRP A 279 9.51 9.19 5.35
N LEU A 280 10.71 9.35 5.93
CA LEU A 280 11.96 9.46 5.16
C LEU A 280 12.21 8.26 4.26
N ALA A 281 12.14 7.05 4.78
CA ALA A 281 12.40 5.84 3.99
C ALA A 281 11.32 5.64 2.93
N TYR A 282 10.05 5.72 3.30
CA TYR A 282 8.91 5.53 2.43
C TYR A 282 8.93 6.51 1.25
N THR A 283 8.95 7.82 1.52
CA THR A 283 8.92 8.84 0.47
C THR A 283 10.22 8.97 -0.33
N SER A 284 11.32 8.38 0.16
CA SER A 284 12.57 8.34 -0.60
C SER A 284 12.66 7.17 -1.57
N ARG A 285 11.98 6.07 -1.29
CA ARG A 285 12.10 4.82 -2.05
C ARG A 285 11.00 4.65 -3.09
N PHE A 286 9.82 5.20 -2.87
CA PHE A 286 8.67 4.99 -3.74
C PHE A 286 8.25 6.27 -4.45
N HIS A 287 8.12 6.20 -5.78
CA HIS A 287 7.44 7.22 -6.56
C HIS A 287 5.94 7.00 -6.48
N LEU A 288 5.23 8.02 -6.02
CA LEU A 288 3.77 8.01 -5.90
C LEU A 288 3.21 9.19 -6.72
N PRO A 289 2.17 8.97 -7.54
CA PRO A 289 1.73 9.96 -8.56
C PRO A 289 0.91 11.11 -7.96
N HIS A 290 1.29 11.60 -6.77
CA HIS A 290 0.57 12.64 -6.05
C HIS A 290 0.42 13.93 -6.87
N ALA A 291 1.46 14.37 -7.55
CA ALA A 291 1.40 15.57 -8.39
C ALA A 291 0.44 15.40 -9.57
N ALA A 292 0.34 14.20 -10.15
CA ALA A 292 -0.58 13.91 -11.25
C ALA A 292 -2.05 13.90 -10.81
N SER A 293 -2.32 13.59 -9.54
CA SER A 293 -3.66 13.64 -8.92
C SER A 293 -4.00 15.00 -8.31
N GLY A 294 -3.12 16.00 -8.45
CA GLY A 294 -3.31 17.30 -7.82
C GLY A 294 -3.14 17.29 -6.28
N SER A 295 -2.67 16.19 -5.70
CA SER A 295 -2.38 16.13 -4.28
C SER A 295 -1.08 16.88 -3.95
N GLY A 296 -1.07 17.61 -2.84
CA GLY A 296 0.10 18.29 -2.30
C GLY A 296 1.07 17.36 -1.54
N SER A 297 0.74 16.08 -1.37
CA SER A 297 1.50 15.15 -0.54
C SER A 297 1.61 13.75 -1.17
N PRO A 298 2.78 13.10 -1.11
CA PRO A 298 2.91 11.70 -1.53
C PRO A 298 2.21 10.70 -0.59
N LEU A 299 1.65 11.15 0.52
CA LEU A 299 0.98 10.28 1.50
C LEU A 299 -0.51 10.06 1.18
N TYR A 300 -1.07 10.84 0.25
CA TYR A 300 -2.41 10.63 -0.31
C TYR A 300 -2.44 11.06 -1.77
N TYR A 301 -3.08 10.28 -2.60
CA TYR A 301 -3.13 10.50 -4.05
C TYR A 301 -4.20 9.61 -4.69
N SER A 302 -4.49 9.86 -5.97
CA SER A 302 -5.39 9.01 -6.77
C SER A 302 -4.78 8.70 -8.14
N TYR A 303 -5.35 7.69 -8.78
CA TYR A 303 -5.01 7.31 -10.15
C TYR A 303 -6.15 6.54 -10.82
N ASP A 304 -6.22 6.63 -12.14
CA ASP A 304 -7.13 5.80 -12.94
C ASP A 304 -6.42 4.57 -13.45
N LEU A 305 -7.06 3.40 -13.37
CA LEU A 305 -6.51 2.13 -13.83
C LEU A 305 -7.61 1.24 -14.39
N ALA A 306 -7.52 0.89 -15.69
CA ALA A 306 -8.57 0.16 -16.38
C ALA A 306 -9.95 0.84 -16.19
N GLY A 307 -10.92 0.17 -15.57
CA GLY A 307 -12.24 0.69 -15.26
C GLY A 307 -12.40 1.23 -13.83
N ALA A 308 -11.32 1.53 -13.12
CA ALA A 308 -11.36 2.01 -11.74
C ALA A 308 -10.70 3.37 -11.57
N HIS A 309 -11.29 4.21 -10.74
CA HIS A 309 -10.63 5.30 -10.06
C HIS A 309 -10.23 4.83 -8.67
N VAL A 310 -8.96 4.96 -8.33
CA VAL A 310 -8.39 4.43 -7.09
C VAL A 310 -7.81 5.57 -6.28
N VAL A 311 -8.28 5.72 -5.05
CA VAL A 311 -7.82 6.71 -4.08
C VAL A 311 -6.96 6.02 -3.02
N MET A 312 -5.82 6.59 -2.70
CA MET A 312 -4.94 6.17 -1.61
C MET A 312 -4.94 7.27 -0.55
N LEU A 313 -5.36 6.97 0.67
CA LEU A 313 -5.45 7.93 1.78
C LEU A 313 -4.37 7.66 2.83
N GLY A 314 -3.85 8.72 3.42
CA GLY A 314 -2.92 8.68 4.53
C GLY A 314 -3.64 8.62 5.87
N SER A 315 -3.58 7.47 6.54
CA SER A 315 -4.22 7.29 7.86
C SER A 315 -3.54 8.05 8.98
N TYR A 316 -2.25 8.37 8.82
CA TYR A 316 -1.42 9.03 9.84
C TYR A 316 -0.99 10.44 9.43
N THR A 317 -1.56 10.95 8.36
CA THR A 317 -1.53 12.34 7.92
C THR A 317 -2.74 13.07 8.51
N ASP A 318 -2.72 14.41 8.56
CA ASP A 318 -3.88 15.16 9.03
C ASP A 318 -5.10 14.84 8.16
N HIS A 319 -6.16 14.38 8.81
CA HIS A 319 -7.41 13.93 8.21
C HIS A 319 -8.64 14.64 8.80
N GLY A 320 -8.43 15.72 9.56
CA GLY A 320 -9.54 16.56 10.04
C GLY A 320 -10.40 17.08 8.89
N ALA A 321 -11.62 17.48 9.18
CA ALA A 321 -12.56 17.96 8.15
C ALA A 321 -12.03 19.17 7.34
N ASP A 322 -11.18 19.99 7.95
CA ASP A 322 -10.54 21.17 7.34
C ASP A 322 -9.06 20.89 6.95
N SER A 323 -8.66 19.63 6.85
CA SER A 323 -7.29 19.27 6.45
C SER A 323 -7.11 19.33 4.94
N ASP A 324 -5.87 19.59 4.48
CA ASP A 324 -5.51 19.56 3.06
C ASP A 324 -5.89 18.21 2.41
N GLN A 325 -5.79 17.09 3.13
CA GLN A 325 -6.19 15.78 2.65
C GLN A 325 -7.70 15.68 2.44
N ALA A 326 -8.51 16.20 3.37
CA ALA A 326 -9.98 16.15 3.26
C ALA A 326 -10.48 17.08 2.13
N GLU A 327 -9.90 18.26 1.99
CA GLU A 327 -10.22 19.18 0.89
C GLU A 327 -9.87 18.60 -0.46
N TRP A 328 -8.65 18.02 -0.58
CA TRP A 328 -8.23 17.33 -1.79
C TRP A 328 -9.15 16.15 -2.12
N LEU A 329 -9.48 15.29 -1.14
CA LEU A 329 -10.35 14.14 -1.33
C LEU A 329 -11.73 14.55 -1.83
N ALA A 330 -12.32 15.61 -1.27
CA ALA A 330 -13.60 16.13 -1.71
C ALA A 330 -13.58 16.58 -3.18
N ALA A 331 -12.51 17.28 -3.57
CA ALA A 331 -12.33 17.73 -4.95
C ALA A 331 -12.09 16.55 -5.92
N ASP A 332 -11.27 15.58 -5.52
CA ASP A 332 -10.93 14.39 -6.30
C ASP A 332 -12.19 13.54 -6.56
N LEU A 333 -12.93 13.19 -5.50
CA LEU A 333 -14.16 12.41 -5.61
C LEU A 333 -15.23 13.11 -6.45
N ALA A 334 -15.34 14.44 -6.36
CA ALA A 334 -16.28 15.23 -7.17
C ALA A 334 -15.92 15.21 -8.67
N ALA A 335 -14.65 15.06 -9.01
CA ALA A 335 -14.15 15.01 -10.38
C ALA A 335 -14.28 13.63 -11.05
N VAL A 336 -14.60 12.57 -10.31
CA VAL A 336 -14.69 11.21 -10.84
C VAL A 336 -15.79 11.07 -11.88
N ASP A 337 -15.42 10.69 -13.10
CA ASP A 337 -16.35 10.33 -14.17
C ASP A 337 -16.66 8.82 -14.14
N ARG A 338 -17.80 8.46 -13.56
CA ARG A 338 -18.26 7.06 -13.41
C ARG A 338 -18.62 6.40 -14.76
N ALA A 339 -18.73 7.14 -15.85
CA ALA A 339 -18.86 6.56 -17.18
C ALA A 339 -17.50 6.07 -17.70
N ARG A 340 -16.42 6.73 -17.29
CA ARG A 340 -15.03 6.37 -17.63
C ARG A 340 -14.45 5.37 -16.64
N THR A 341 -14.60 5.61 -15.35
CA THR A 341 -14.14 4.74 -14.28
C THR A 341 -15.35 4.27 -13.45
N PRO A 342 -16.06 3.24 -13.93
CA PRO A 342 -17.26 2.75 -13.24
C PRO A 342 -17.03 2.29 -11.81
N TRP A 343 -15.82 1.88 -11.45
CA TRP A 343 -15.46 1.48 -10.09
C TRP A 343 -14.71 2.59 -9.37
N LEU A 344 -15.08 2.84 -8.10
CA LEU A 344 -14.43 3.80 -7.22
C LEU A 344 -13.95 3.06 -5.97
N LEU A 345 -12.63 2.96 -5.84
CA LEU A 345 -11.95 2.21 -4.79
C LEU A 345 -11.17 3.18 -3.90
N VAL A 346 -11.24 3.00 -2.60
CA VAL A 346 -10.46 3.76 -1.63
C VAL A 346 -9.57 2.80 -0.85
N ASN A 347 -8.33 3.18 -0.65
CA ASN A 347 -7.35 2.43 0.14
C ASN A 347 -6.83 3.33 1.26
N MET A 348 -6.71 2.80 2.46
CA MET A 348 -6.12 3.43 3.62
C MET A 348 -5.46 2.37 4.48
N HIS A 349 -4.69 2.75 5.50
CA HIS A 349 -4.12 1.72 6.36
C HIS A 349 -5.03 1.38 7.55
N ALA A 350 -5.41 2.34 8.36
CA ALA A 350 -6.24 2.09 9.53
C ALA A 350 -7.74 1.94 9.18
N PRO A 351 -8.39 0.80 9.54
CA PRO A 351 -9.75 0.51 9.10
C PRO A 351 -10.81 1.35 9.84
N PHE A 352 -11.80 1.85 9.10
CA PHE A 352 -12.99 2.47 9.70
C PHE A 352 -13.87 1.45 10.44
N TYR A 353 -13.92 0.24 9.92
CA TYR A 353 -14.71 -0.85 10.49
C TYR A 353 -13.83 -2.06 10.74
N SER A 354 -13.68 -2.43 12.00
CA SER A 354 -13.12 -3.68 12.45
C SER A 354 -13.82 -4.12 13.74
N SER A 355 -14.17 -5.38 13.81
CA SER A 355 -14.70 -5.99 15.04
C SER A 355 -13.62 -6.68 15.88
N ASN A 356 -12.35 -6.56 15.49
CA ASN A 356 -11.22 -7.02 16.27
C ASN A 356 -10.93 -6.06 17.44
N LEU A 357 -10.43 -6.61 18.56
CA LEU A 357 -10.07 -5.79 19.73
C LEU A 357 -8.73 -5.06 19.55
N ASN A 358 -7.85 -5.58 18.71
CA ASN A 358 -6.61 -4.92 18.40
C ASN A 358 -6.91 -3.69 17.53
N HIS A 359 -6.26 -2.57 17.86
CA HIS A 359 -6.43 -1.28 17.17
C HIS A 359 -7.88 -0.75 17.13
N LEU A 360 -8.74 -1.22 18.06
CA LEU A 360 -10.14 -0.85 18.09
C LEU A 360 -10.31 0.67 18.24
N GLY A 361 -10.97 1.29 17.27
CA GLY A 361 -11.30 2.72 17.27
C GLY A 361 -10.14 3.66 16.93
N GLU A 362 -8.97 3.17 16.54
CA GLU A 362 -7.84 4.04 16.16
C GLU A 362 -8.16 4.95 14.98
N ALA A 363 -8.93 4.49 14.00
CA ALA A 363 -9.36 5.28 12.84
C ALA A 363 -10.66 6.08 13.05
N GLU A 364 -11.24 6.08 14.25
CA GLU A 364 -12.56 6.72 14.50
C GLU A 364 -12.58 8.21 14.16
N ALA A 365 -11.52 8.95 14.45
CA ALA A 365 -11.44 10.36 14.10
C ALA A 365 -11.43 10.59 12.57
N MET A 366 -10.74 9.76 11.83
CA MET A 366 -10.72 9.79 10.36
C MET A 366 -12.08 9.35 9.79
N ARG A 367 -12.70 8.31 10.37
CA ARG A 367 -14.03 7.87 9.99
C ARG A 367 -15.06 9.00 10.10
N VAL A 368 -15.12 9.66 11.25
CA VAL A 368 -16.06 10.76 11.50
C VAL A 368 -15.88 11.90 10.50
N SER A 369 -14.66 12.19 10.07
CA SER A 369 -14.41 13.29 9.12
C SER A 369 -14.65 12.91 7.66
N MET A 370 -14.46 11.64 7.26
CA MET A 370 -14.41 11.27 5.83
C MET A 370 -15.50 10.28 5.40
N GLU A 371 -16.07 9.49 6.29
CA GLU A 371 -17.03 8.43 5.91
C GLU A 371 -18.25 8.98 5.16
N THR A 372 -18.79 10.12 5.62
CA THR A 372 -19.93 10.78 4.95
C THR A 372 -19.60 11.14 3.50
N LEU A 373 -18.38 11.63 3.26
CA LEU A 373 -17.90 11.97 1.93
C LEU A 373 -17.80 10.71 1.04
N LEU A 374 -17.25 9.62 1.55
CA LEU A 374 -17.16 8.36 0.80
C LEU A 374 -18.56 7.83 0.41
N ARG A 375 -19.52 7.90 1.34
CA ARG A 375 -20.91 7.51 1.07
C ARG A 375 -21.58 8.43 0.03
N GLN A 376 -21.42 9.74 0.15
CA GLN A 376 -22.03 10.72 -0.78
C GLN A 376 -21.55 10.54 -2.21
N HIS A 377 -20.27 10.18 -2.40
CA HIS A 377 -19.69 9.92 -3.71
C HIS A 377 -19.81 8.45 -4.14
N ALA A 378 -20.56 7.65 -3.35
CA ALA A 378 -20.85 6.28 -3.66
C ALA A 378 -19.58 5.45 -3.95
N VAL A 379 -18.59 5.51 -3.04
CA VAL A 379 -17.43 4.62 -3.05
C VAL A 379 -17.92 3.17 -3.02
N ASP A 380 -17.38 2.32 -3.88
CA ASP A 380 -17.81 0.94 -3.99
C ASP A 380 -17.17 0.07 -2.90
N VAL A 381 -15.84 0.17 -2.74
CA VAL A 381 -15.06 -0.63 -1.79
C VAL A 381 -14.00 0.24 -1.12
N VAL A 382 -13.84 0.04 0.19
CA VAL A 382 -12.73 0.59 0.97
C VAL A 382 -11.87 -0.57 1.47
N PHE A 383 -10.58 -0.56 1.12
CA PHE A 383 -9.60 -1.51 1.62
C PHE A 383 -8.77 -0.88 2.74
N ALA A 384 -8.50 -1.67 3.77
CA ALA A 384 -7.64 -1.25 4.88
C ALA A 384 -6.75 -2.40 5.36
N GLY A 385 -5.67 -2.08 6.06
CA GLY A 385 -4.76 -3.00 6.73
C GLY A 385 -4.82 -2.87 8.25
N HIS A 386 -3.64 -2.81 8.90
CA HIS A 386 -3.42 -2.49 10.32
C HIS A 386 -3.89 -3.55 11.32
N VAL A 387 -5.09 -4.08 11.17
CA VAL A 387 -5.57 -5.22 11.95
C VAL A 387 -5.15 -6.49 11.23
N HIS A 388 -4.30 -7.30 11.88
CA HIS A 388 -3.69 -8.48 11.27
C HIS A 388 -4.67 -9.65 11.19
N ALA A 389 -5.78 -9.43 10.50
CA ALA A 389 -6.84 -10.40 10.27
C ALA A 389 -7.65 -9.98 9.05
N TYR A 390 -8.29 -10.93 8.42
CA TYR A 390 -9.26 -10.63 7.38
C TYR A 390 -10.64 -10.34 7.98
N GLU A 391 -11.26 -9.22 7.57
CA GLU A 391 -12.66 -8.94 7.86
C GLU A 391 -13.31 -8.18 6.70
N ARG A 392 -14.47 -8.68 6.22
CA ARG A 392 -15.29 -8.00 5.22
C ARG A 392 -16.63 -7.61 5.81
N SER A 393 -17.05 -6.37 5.59
CA SER A 393 -18.39 -5.91 5.98
C SER A 393 -19.45 -6.19 4.90
N TYR A 394 -20.71 -6.06 5.26
CA TYR A 394 -21.77 -5.66 4.32
C TYR A 394 -21.61 -4.17 4.01
N HIS A 395 -22.49 -3.62 3.15
CA HIS A 395 -22.60 -2.17 2.96
C HIS A 395 -22.98 -1.51 4.29
N VAL A 396 -22.15 -0.59 4.78
CA VAL A 396 -22.31 0.00 6.12
C VAL A 396 -21.97 1.49 6.14
N TYR A 397 -22.77 2.27 6.83
CA TYR A 397 -22.56 3.68 7.12
C TYR A 397 -23.01 3.99 8.56
N ASP A 398 -22.18 4.71 9.31
CA ASP A 398 -22.41 5.06 10.72
C ASP A 398 -22.82 3.86 11.59
N GLY A 399 -22.17 2.72 11.38
CA GLY A 399 -22.38 1.46 12.10
C GLY A 399 -23.68 0.72 11.73
N ALA A 400 -24.46 1.21 10.79
CA ALA A 400 -25.72 0.60 10.36
C ALA A 400 -25.69 0.16 8.88
N PRO A 401 -26.41 -0.91 8.50
CA PRO A 401 -26.54 -1.31 7.10
C PRO A 401 -27.10 -0.18 6.22
N ASP A 402 -26.39 0.16 5.15
CA ASP A 402 -26.81 1.14 4.16
C ASP A 402 -26.39 0.68 2.75
N PRO A 403 -27.33 0.32 1.87
CA PRO A 403 -27.02 -0.22 0.54
C PRO A 403 -26.30 0.76 -0.40
N CYS A 404 -26.23 2.04 -0.04
CA CYS A 404 -25.53 3.08 -0.78
C CYS A 404 -24.13 3.38 -0.24
N ALA A 405 -23.75 2.75 0.86
CA ALA A 405 -22.46 2.92 1.49
C ALA A 405 -21.41 1.92 0.91
N PRO A 406 -20.14 2.16 1.11
CA PRO A 406 -19.09 1.23 0.72
C PRO A 406 -19.20 -0.13 1.45
N ILE A 407 -18.59 -1.15 0.83
CA ILE A 407 -18.14 -2.35 1.54
C ILE A 407 -16.73 -2.07 2.05
N TYR A 408 -16.45 -2.37 3.32
CA TYR A 408 -15.14 -2.25 3.92
C TYR A 408 -14.49 -3.63 4.03
N ILE A 409 -13.24 -3.70 3.62
CA ILE A 409 -12.45 -4.93 3.63
C ILE A 409 -11.14 -4.64 4.35
N ASN A 410 -10.99 -5.19 5.56
CA ASN A 410 -9.71 -5.25 6.24
C ASN A 410 -8.91 -6.42 5.69
N ILE A 411 -7.69 -6.16 5.22
CA ILE A 411 -6.78 -7.10 4.56
C ILE A 411 -5.35 -6.96 5.14
N GLY A 412 -5.23 -6.65 6.45
CA GLY A 412 -3.95 -6.52 7.18
C GLY A 412 -3.27 -7.85 7.48
N ASP A 413 -3.56 -8.85 6.69
CA ASP A 413 -3.19 -10.23 6.93
C ASP A 413 -2.06 -10.74 6.00
N GLY A 414 -1.18 -9.84 5.54
CA GLY A 414 -0.13 -10.16 4.56
C GLY A 414 1.00 -11.07 5.07
N GLY A 415 1.16 -11.27 6.38
CA GLY A 415 2.13 -12.25 6.88
C GLY A 415 3.24 -11.70 7.76
N ASN A 416 3.07 -10.51 8.32
CA ASN A 416 4.07 -9.83 9.13
C ASN A 416 4.48 -10.58 10.41
N ARG A 417 5.51 -10.07 11.10
CA ARG A 417 6.14 -10.70 12.26
C ARG A 417 5.31 -10.68 13.55
N GLU A 418 4.30 -9.82 13.63
CA GLU A 418 3.50 -9.66 14.84
C GLU A 418 2.44 -10.75 14.97
N GLY A 419 2.15 -11.43 13.86
CA GLY A 419 1.20 -12.55 13.82
C GLY A 419 -0.23 -12.08 13.67
N PRO A 420 -1.19 -13.02 13.52
CA PRO A 420 -2.59 -12.67 13.33
C PRO A 420 -3.28 -12.25 14.63
N ASP A 421 -4.18 -11.29 14.52
CA ASP A 421 -5.01 -10.76 15.58
C ASP A 421 -6.23 -11.64 15.85
N THR A 422 -6.23 -12.33 16.97
CA THR A 422 -7.18 -13.40 17.26
C THR A 422 -8.32 -13.00 18.21
N HIS A 423 -8.38 -11.76 18.66
CA HIS A 423 -9.32 -11.30 19.67
C HIS A 423 -10.43 -10.45 19.07
N TRP A 424 -11.66 -10.92 19.14
CA TRP A 424 -12.82 -10.30 18.50
C TRP A 424 -13.88 -9.87 19.52
N LEU A 425 -14.56 -8.77 19.21
CA LEU A 425 -15.85 -8.42 19.79
C LEU A 425 -16.93 -9.46 19.35
N PRO A 426 -18.08 -9.54 20.03
CA PRO A 426 -19.26 -10.17 19.46
C PRO A 426 -19.48 -9.65 18.04
N ARG A 427 -19.79 -10.56 17.10
CA ARG A 427 -19.90 -10.21 15.68
C ARG A 427 -21.00 -9.17 15.47
N PRO A 428 -20.68 -7.97 14.97
CA PRO A 428 -21.69 -6.95 14.65
C PRO A 428 -22.50 -7.36 13.41
N ASP A 429 -23.71 -6.85 13.27
CA ASP A 429 -24.59 -7.14 12.13
C ASP A 429 -24.00 -6.69 10.78
N TRP A 430 -23.12 -5.71 10.79
CA TRP A 430 -22.41 -5.25 9.57
C TRP A 430 -21.25 -6.17 9.16
N SER A 431 -20.72 -7.03 10.03
CA SER A 431 -19.60 -7.94 9.72
C SER A 431 -20.08 -9.15 8.94
N ALA A 432 -19.70 -9.26 7.67
CA ALA A 432 -20.12 -10.34 6.79
C ALA A 432 -19.23 -11.58 6.90
N TRP A 433 -17.91 -11.39 7.00
CA TRP A 433 -16.90 -12.44 7.15
C TRP A 433 -15.74 -11.93 7.98
N ARG A 434 -15.15 -12.78 8.80
CA ARG A 434 -13.92 -12.46 9.55
C ARG A 434 -13.14 -13.72 9.90
N GLU A 435 -11.82 -13.62 9.83
CA GLU A 435 -10.92 -14.72 10.13
C GLU A 435 -9.51 -14.24 10.53
N PRO A 436 -8.90 -14.79 11.61
CA PRO A 436 -7.55 -14.43 12.04
C PRO A 436 -6.51 -15.32 11.34
N SER A 437 -6.42 -15.25 10.02
CA SER A 437 -5.45 -16.00 9.21
C SER A 437 -4.73 -15.07 8.26
N PHE A 438 -3.51 -15.43 7.84
CA PHE A 438 -2.80 -14.72 6.80
C PHE A 438 -3.27 -15.12 5.40
N GLY A 439 -3.22 -14.16 4.49
CA GLY A 439 -3.69 -14.32 3.13
C GLY A 439 -3.50 -13.08 2.26
N HIS A 440 -4.21 -13.05 1.16
CA HIS A 440 -4.31 -11.92 0.25
C HIS A 440 -5.67 -11.92 -0.44
N GLY A 441 -6.01 -10.80 -1.07
CA GLY A 441 -7.23 -10.70 -1.86
C GLY A 441 -7.01 -10.46 -3.33
N THR A 442 -7.99 -10.83 -4.16
CA THR A 442 -8.10 -10.40 -5.55
C THR A 442 -9.46 -9.78 -5.81
N LEU A 443 -9.45 -8.67 -6.53
CA LEU A 443 -10.65 -8.01 -7.03
C LEU A 443 -10.67 -8.10 -8.55
N ASP A 444 -11.55 -8.95 -9.07
CA ASP A 444 -11.82 -9.03 -10.51
C ASP A 444 -12.92 -8.03 -10.88
N LEU A 445 -12.57 -6.91 -11.47
CA LEU A 445 -13.52 -5.98 -12.07
C LEU A 445 -14.05 -6.60 -13.38
N LEU A 446 -15.20 -7.28 -13.33
CA LEU A 446 -15.70 -8.07 -14.46
C LEU A 446 -16.29 -7.20 -15.58
N ASN A 447 -17.03 -6.19 -15.19
CA ASN A 447 -17.66 -5.19 -16.08
C ASN A 447 -18.02 -3.93 -15.29
N SER A 448 -18.75 -3.01 -15.89
CA SER A 448 -19.12 -1.73 -15.25
C SER A 448 -20.05 -1.85 -14.04
N THR A 449 -20.61 -3.01 -13.77
CA THR A 449 -21.61 -3.23 -12.70
C THR A 449 -21.32 -4.39 -11.77
N HIS A 450 -20.46 -5.33 -12.17
CA HIS A 450 -20.14 -6.53 -11.39
C HIS A 450 -18.64 -6.67 -11.21
N ALA A 451 -18.23 -6.98 -9.98
CA ALA A 451 -16.89 -7.38 -9.64
C ALA A 451 -16.94 -8.65 -8.75
N GLN A 452 -15.87 -9.40 -8.75
CA GLN A 452 -15.71 -10.58 -7.91
C GLN A 452 -14.58 -10.31 -6.92
N TRP A 453 -14.89 -10.26 -5.65
CA TRP A 453 -13.88 -10.30 -4.59
C TRP A 453 -13.59 -11.73 -4.19
N ARG A 454 -12.31 -12.05 -3.93
CA ARG A 454 -11.85 -13.33 -3.39
C ARG A 454 -10.76 -13.09 -2.38
N TRP A 455 -10.86 -13.74 -1.22
CA TRP A 455 -9.80 -13.79 -0.24
C TRP A 455 -9.21 -15.20 -0.20
N VAL A 456 -7.90 -15.32 -0.34
CA VAL A 456 -7.15 -16.57 -0.43
C VAL A 456 -6.28 -16.71 0.81
N ARG A 457 -6.54 -17.74 1.59
CA ARG A 457 -5.79 -18.06 2.81
C ARG A 457 -4.46 -18.74 2.46
N ASN A 458 -3.38 -18.41 3.17
CA ASN A 458 -2.05 -18.97 2.89
C ASN A 458 -1.99 -20.49 2.98
N LYS A 459 -2.74 -21.15 3.85
CA LYS A 459 -2.63 -22.60 4.08
C LYS A 459 -3.45 -23.50 3.18
N ASP A 460 -4.26 -22.97 2.32
CA ASP A 460 -5.17 -23.78 1.51
C ASP A 460 -4.50 -24.41 0.28
N SER A 461 -3.18 -24.53 0.26
CA SER A 461 -2.36 -25.09 -0.81
C SER A 461 -1.80 -24.07 -1.80
N VAL A 462 -0.52 -24.20 -2.10
CA VAL A 462 0.22 -23.36 -3.08
C VAL A 462 -0.33 -23.49 -4.50
N THR A 463 -1.10 -24.53 -4.78
CA THR A 463 -1.62 -24.87 -6.12
C THR A 463 -3.12 -24.67 -6.28
N ALA A 464 -3.85 -24.53 -5.19
CA ALA A 464 -5.30 -24.32 -5.23
C ALA A 464 -5.58 -22.87 -4.80
N VAL A 465 -5.95 -22.05 -5.76
CA VAL A 465 -6.40 -20.66 -5.56
C VAL A 465 -7.89 -20.69 -5.14
N ASP A 466 -8.26 -21.63 -4.29
CA ASP A 466 -9.60 -21.69 -3.75
C ASP A 466 -9.76 -20.63 -2.68
N ALA A 467 -10.65 -19.68 -2.94
CA ALA A 467 -10.93 -18.60 -2.01
C ALA A 467 -11.65 -19.13 -0.77
N ALA A 468 -11.17 -18.74 0.41
CA ALA A 468 -11.86 -19.01 1.68
C ALA A 468 -13.09 -18.10 1.85
N ASP A 469 -13.03 -16.87 1.33
CA ASP A 469 -14.20 -16.00 1.15
C ASP A 469 -14.28 -15.53 -0.31
N ALA A 470 -15.50 -15.58 -0.87
CA ALA A 470 -15.76 -15.12 -2.23
C ALA A 470 -17.15 -14.47 -2.31
N VAL A 471 -17.21 -13.27 -2.90
CA VAL A 471 -18.46 -12.55 -3.06
C VAL A 471 -18.49 -11.79 -4.39
N THR A 472 -19.64 -11.81 -5.05
CA THR A 472 -19.91 -10.93 -6.17
C THR A 472 -20.37 -9.58 -5.65
N LEU A 473 -19.65 -8.53 -6.00
CA LEU A 473 -19.99 -7.15 -5.72
C LEU A 473 -20.81 -6.62 -6.89
N VAL A 474 -21.95 -6.04 -6.59
CA VAL A 474 -22.82 -5.42 -7.58
C VAL A 474 -22.93 -3.95 -7.22
N ARG A 475 -22.61 -3.08 -8.18
CA ARG A 475 -22.80 -1.64 -7.98
C ARG A 475 -24.27 -1.36 -7.70
N SER A 476 -24.53 -0.62 -6.61
CA SER A 476 -25.89 -0.25 -6.25
C SER A 476 -26.47 0.77 -7.24
N GLU A 477 -27.80 0.85 -7.32
CA GLU A 477 -28.51 1.87 -8.11
C GLU A 477 -28.24 3.29 -7.59
N CYS A 478 -27.79 3.45 -6.34
CA CYS A 478 -27.40 4.74 -5.75
C CYS A 478 -26.29 5.45 -6.55
N HIS A 479 -25.51 4.72 -7.32
CA HIS A 479 -24.44 5.27 -8.16
C HIS A 479 -24.93 5.87 -9.47
N MET A 480 -26.19 5.64 -9.84
CA MET A 480 -26.73 6.09 -11.11
C MET A 480 -27.50 7.43 -11.04
N ASP A 481 -27.85 7.90 -9.84
CA ASP A 481 -28.63 9.12 -9.66
C ASP A 481 -27.88 10.32 -9.08
N ARG A 482 -26.75 10.71 -9.72
CA ARG A 482 -26.06 11.98 -9.37
C ARG A 482 -26.93 13.21 -9.53
N GLY A 483 -27.94 13.18 -10.41
CA GLY A 483 -28.87 14.29 -10.60
C GLY A 483 -29.74 14.62 -9.37
N ALA A 484 -29.84 13.73 -8.39
CA ALA A 484 -30.51 13.97 -7.13
C ALA A 484 -29.64 14.65 -6.08
N VAL A 485 -28.35 14.31 -6.04
CA VAL A 485 -27.38 14.89 -5.11
C VAL A 485 -27.10 16.35 -5.47
N ASP A 486 -26.88 16.66 -6.75
CA ASP A 486 -26.68 18.03 -7.23
C ASP A 486 -27.91 18.93 -6.99
N ARG A 487 -29.11 18.36 -7.07
CA ARG A 487 -30.34 19.09 -6.73
C ARG A 487 -30.51 19.34 -5.24
N ALA A 488 -30.05 18.46 -4.38
CA ALA A 488 -30.10 18.63 -2.93
C ALA A 488 -29.02 19.65 -2.44
N ALA A 489 -27.83 19.63 -3.03
CA ALA A 489 -26.75 20.60 -2.73
C ALA A 489 -27.11 22.02 -3.26
N ALA A 490 -27.86 22.13 -4.36
CA ALA A 490 -28.34 23.42 -4.88
C ALA A 490 -29.55 23.98 -4.13
N ALA A 491 -30.16 23.18 -3.26
CA ALA A 491 -31.36 23.57 -2.48
C ALA A 491 -31.05 23.86 -0.99
N ALA A 492 -29.81 23.60 -0.53
CA ALA A 492 -29.28 23.93 0.79
C ALA A 492 -28.42 25.19 0.73
#